data_41373cf0d9d01d90b13b78a20d7848c8
#
_entry.id   41373cf0d9d01d90b13b78a20d7848c8
#
_cell.length_a   1.000
_cell.length_b   1.000
_cell.length_c   1.000
_cell.angle_alpha   90.00
_cell.angle_beta   90.00
_cell.angle_gamma   90.00
#
_symmetry.space_group_name_H-M   'P 1'
#
loop_
_entity.id
_entity.type
_entity.pdbx_description
1 polymer ?
#
loop_
_entity_poly.entity_id
_entity_poly.type
_entity_poly.pdbx_seq_one_letter_code
_entity_poly.pdbx_strand_id
1 'polypeptide(L)'
;MTMVNVSGKPEIFREAAARGTIKLKPETIQLIKDGKIAKGDPLYTAKISGILAAKKTSGLVPLCHPLPLTSVEIEAKIVNESNVEISAVVRTRAQTGVEMEALTAVSVALLTVWDMTKQYEKDAAGQYPDTTIENIHVVKKLKRA
;
A
#
# COMPACT_ATOMS: atom_id res chain seq x y z
N MET A 1 -24.59 5.88 12.48
CA MET A 1 -23.50 5.37 11.62
C MET A 1 -24.10 4.89 10.31
N THR A 2 -23.63 5.42 9.19
CA THR A 2 -24.18 5.05 7.89
C THR A 2 -23.16 5.29 6.77
N MET A 3 -23.30 4.53 5.70
CA MET A 3 -22.56 4.77 4.45
C MET A 3 -23.21 5.95 3.72
N VAL A 4 -22.39 6.89 3.23
CA VAL A 4 -22.90 8.08 2.55
C VAL A 4 -23.60 7.70 1.24
N ASN A 5 -24.76 8.31 0.99
CA ASN A 5 -25.47 8.10 -0.28
C ASN A 5 -24.80 8.92 -1.38
N VAL A 6 -24.25 8.25 -2.38
CA VAL A 6 -23.58 8.88 -3.53
C VAL A 6 -24.38 8.78 -4.82
N SER A 7 -25.62 8.31 -4.75
CA SER A 7 -26.45 8.08 -5.96
C SER A 7 -26.69 9.34 -6.80
N GLY A 8 -26.62 10.53 -6.19
CA GLY A 8 -26.74 11.80 -6.89
C GLY A 8 -25.47 12.35 -7.49
N LYS A 9 -24.31 11.72 -7.24
CA LYS A 9 -23.02 12.18 -7.76
C LYS A 9 -22.78 11.64 -9.18
N PRO A 10 -22.10 12.41 -10.03
CA PRO A 10 -21.82 11.96 -11.40
C PRO A 10 -20.79 10.84 -11.39
N GLU A 11 -20.94 9.92 -12.34
CA GLU A 11 -19.98 8.86 -12.63
C GLU A 11 -18.92 9.43 -13.56
N ILE A 12 -17.77 9.79 -13.00
CA ILE A 12 -16.68 10.43 -13.72
C ILE A 12 -15.36 9.71 -13.49
N PHE A 13 -14.33 10.05 -14.28
CA PHE A 13 -12.99 9.55 -14.07
C PHE A 13 -12.42 10.09 -12.75
N ARG A 14 -11.83 9.18 -11.98
CA ARG A 14 -11.21 9.51 -10.69
C ARG A 14 -9.89 8.75 -10.54
N GLU A 15 -8.92 9.43 -9.98
CA GLU A 15 -7.61 8.87 -9.71
C GLU A 15 -7.17 9.30 -8.31
N ALA A 16 -6.46 8.42 -7.62
CA ALA A 16 -5.78 8.76 -6.37
C ALA A 16 -4.42 8.08 -6.35
N ALA A 17 -3.44 8.81 -5.85
CA ALA A 17 -2.10 8.30 -5.59
C ALA A 17 -1.82 8.38 -4.10
N ALA A 18 -1.27 7.32 -3.53
CA ALA A 18 -0.85 7.27 -2.14
C ALA A 18 0.57 6.73 -2.05
N ARG A 19 1.23 7.02 -0.94
CA ARG A 19 2.60 6.60 -0.70
C ARG A 19 2.83 6.36 0.79
N GLY A 20 3.77 5.49 1.11
CA GLY A 20 4.25 5.27 2.46
C GLY A 20 5.60 4.59 2.43
N THR A 21 6.24 4.50 3.58
CA THR A 21 7.57 3.90 3.73
C THR A 21 7.61 2.92 4.87
N ILE A 22 8.53 1.97 4.79
CA ILE A 22 8.93 1.13 5.91
C ILE A 22 10.42 1.31 6.14
N LYS A 23 10.77 1.59 7.40
CA LYS A 23 12.16 1.64 7.85
C LYS A 23 12.57 0.23 8.28
N LEU A 24 13.71 -0.23 7.77
CA LEU A 24 14.32 -1.52 8.08
C LEU A 24 15.79 -1.31 8.46
N LYS A 25 16.38 -2.32 9.09
CA LYS A 25 17.84 -2.32 9.32
C LYS A 25 18.57 -2.27 7.97
N PRO A 26 19.71 -1.57 7.88
CA PRO A 26 20.53 -1.57 6.66
C PRO A 26 20.92 -2.98 6.19
N GLU A 27 21.16 -3.90 7.11
CA GLU A 27 21.47 -5.31 6.80
C GLU A 27 20.31 -5.99 6.09
N THR A 28 19.07 -5.71 6.51
CA THR A 28 17.86 -6.26 5.88
C THR A 28 17.69 -5.70 4.47
N ILE A 29 17.90 -4.40 4.29
CA ILE A 29 17.88 -3.77 2.97
C ILE A 29 18.88 -4.45 2.04
N GLN A 30 20.10 -4.74 2.54
CA GLN A 30 21.11 -5.42 1.73
C GLN A 30 20.68 -6.83 1.33
N LEU A 31 20.04 -7.57 2.24
CA LEU A 31 19.49 -8.89 1.91
C LEU A 31 18.42 -8.82 0.82
N ILE A 32 17.57 -7.79 0.84
CA ILE A 32 16.59 -7.57 -0.23
C ILE A 32 17.31 -7.36 -1.56
N LYS A 33 18.31 -6.47 -1.59
CA LYS A 33 19.10 -6.19 -2.80
C LYS A 33 19.77 -7.44 -3.36
N ASP A 34 20.28 -8.29 -2.48
CA ASP A 34 21.02 -9.49 -2.85
C ASP A 34 20.12 -10.69 -3.15
N GLY A 35 18.81 -10.54 -3.03
CA GLY A 35 17.86 -11.63 -3.26
C GLY A 35 17.98 -12.76 -2.24
N LYS A 36 18.34 -12.44 -0.99
CA LYS A 36 18.62 -13.42 0.07
C LYS A 36 17.58 -13.48 1.18
N ILE A 37 16.39 -12.91 0.98
CA ILE A 37 15.30 -13.03 1.93
C ILE A 37 14.68 -14.43 1.83
N ALA A 38 14.60 -15.14 2.95
CA ALA A 38 14.18 -16.54 2.96
C ALA A 38 12.77 -16.77 2.38
N LYS A 39 11.83 -15.86 2.62
CA LYS A 39 10.46 -15.95 2.12
C LYS A 39 10.30 -15.59 0.62
N GLY A 40 11.34 -15.06 -0.01
CA GLY A 40 11.29 -14.63 -1.41
C GLY A 40 11.52 -13.14 -1.58
N ASP A 41 11.04 -12.57 -2.69
CA ASP A 41 11.21 -11.16 -3.03
C ASP A 41 10.12 -10.30 -2.37
N PRO A 42 10.44 -9.51 -1.32
CA PRO A 42 9.43 -8.71 -0.62
C PRO A 42 8.85 -7.60 -1.50
N LEU A 43 9.65 -7.03 -2.41
CA LEU A 43 9.19 -5.92 -3.25
C LEU A 43 8.19 -6.41 -4.30
N TYR A 44 8.48 -7.55 -4.92
CA TYR A 44 7.56 -8.15 -5.89
C TYR A 44 6.26 -8.60 -5.22
N THR A 45 6.36 -9.27 -4.09
CA THR A 45 5.19 -9.76 -3.34
C THR A 45 4.32 -8.60 -2.85
N ALA A 46 4.95 -7.51 -2.41
CA ALA A 46 4.23 -6.31 -1.99
C ALA A 46 3.40 -5.69 -3.12
N LYS A 47 3.90 -5.72 -4.36
CA LYS A 47 3.13 -5.25 -5.52
C LYS A 47 1.85 -6.06 -5.70
N ILE A 48 1.97 -7.38 -5.62
CA ILE A 48 0.81 -8.28 -5.76
C ILE A 48 -0.19 -8.06 -4.64
N SER A 49 0.27 -8.02 -3.39
CA SER A 49 -0.62 -7.84 -2.25
C SER A 49 -1.30 -6.46 -2.26
N GLY A 50 -0.60 -5.43 -2.71
CA GLY A 50 -1.16 -4.09 -2.88
C GLY A 50 -2.30 -4.06 -3.90
N ILE A 51 -2.13 -4.72 -5.04
CA ILE A 51 -3.19 -4.84 -6.04
C ILE A 51 -4.42 -5.55 -5.47
N LEU A 52 -4.20 -6.67 -4.79
CA LEU A 52 -5.29 -7.43 -4.17
C LEU A 52 -6.00 -6.63 -3.09
N ALA A 53 -5.25 -5.88 -2.29
CA ALA A 53 -5.80 -5.05 -1.22
C ALA A 53 -6.68 -3.91 -1.77
N ALA A 54 -6.25 -3.26 -2.85
CA ALA A 54 -7.05 -2.23 -3.52
C ALA A 54 -8.42 -2.79 -3.91
N LYS A 55 -8.44 -4.00 -4.47
CA LYS A 55 -9.68 -4.68 -4.90
C LYS A 55 -10.58 -5.11 -3.74
N LYS A 56 -10.06 -5.23 -2.53
CA LYS A 56 -10.78 -5.70 -1.34
C LYS A 56 -11.10 -4.60 -0.34
N THR A 57 -10.82 -3.35 -0.68
CA THR A 57 -10.92 -2.22 0.24
C THR A 57 -12.30 -2.10 0.89
N SER A 58 -13.37 -2.19 0.12
CA SER A 58 -14.73 -2.08 0.67
C SER A 58 -15.10 -3.22 1.63
N GLY A 59 -14.44 -4.36 1.51
CA GLY A 59 -14.60 -5.47 2.45
C GLY A 59 -13.83 -5.29 3.76
N LEU A 60 -12.90 -4.35 3.81
CA LEU A 60 -12.05 -4.09 4.97
C LEU A 60 -12.45 -2.80 5.71
N VAL A 61 -12.90 -1.79 4.97
CA VAL A 61 -13.30 -0.49 5.50
C VAL A 61 -14.82 -0.40 5.46
N PRO A 62 -15.51 -0.49 6.61
CA PRO A 62 -16.96 -0.81 6.66
C PRO A 62 -17.88 0.13 5.86
N LEU A 63 -17.59 1.42 5.84
CA LEU A 63 -18.46 2.41 5.20
C LEU A 63 -17.94 2.90 3.86
N CYS A 64 -16.92 2.22 3.32
CA CYS A 64 -16.36 2.50 2.01
C CYS A 64 -17.20 1.83 0.92
N HIS A 65 -17.49 2.57 -0.15
CA HIS A 65 -18.28 2.04 -1.27
C HIS A 65 -17.49 1.03 -2.08
N PRO A 66 -18.10 -0.08 -2.53
CA PRO A 66 -17.45 -0.95 -3.52
C PRO A 66 -17.42 -0.24 -4.87
N LEU A 67 -16.22 -0.13 -5.44
CA LEU A 67 -16.01 0.60 -6.70
C LEU A 67 -15.37 -0.30 -7.76
N PRO A 68 -15.76 -0.15 -9.04
CA PRO A 68 -15.13 -0.86 -10.14
C PRO A 68 -13.78 -0.19 -10.47
N LEU A 69 -12.68 -0.81 -10.08
CA LEU A 69 -11.36 -0.28 -10.37
C LEU A 69 -10.97 -0.60 -11.81
N THR A 70 -10.49 0.40 -12.53
CA THR A 70 -10.04 0.24 -13.92
C THR A 70 -8.53 0.06 -14.03
N SER A 71 -7.77 0.50 -13.02
CA SER A 71 -6.33 0.37 -12.99
C SER A 71 -5.81 0.44 -11.57
N VAL A 72 -4.85 -0.41 -11.25
CA VAL A 72 -4.07 -0.35 -9.98
C VAL A 72 -2.61 -0.54 -10.34
N GLU A 73 -1.79 0.47 -10.04
CA GLU A 73 -0.35 0.42 -10.25
C GLU A 73 0.35 0.53 -8.91
N ILE A 74 1.20 -0.43 -8.58
CA ILE A 74 1.99 -0.42 -7.34
C ILE A 74 3.45 -0.38 -7.72
N GLU A 75 4.19 0.53 -7.10
CA GLU A 75 5.65 0.59 -7.21
C GLU A 75 6.26 0.38 -5.82
N ALA A 76 7.27 -0.46 -5.76
CA ALA A 76 8.01 -0.77 -4.55
C ALA A 76 9.50 -0.60 -4.83
N LYS A 77 10.18 0.27 -4.08
CA LYS A 77 11.60 0.53 -4.31
C LYS A 77 12.35 0.84 -3.02
N ILE A 78 13.62 0.50 -3.01
CA ILE A 78 14.56 0.91 -1.98
C ILE A 78 14.98 2.35 -2.31
N VAL A 79 14.78 3.27 -1.35
CA VAL A 79 15.05 4.70 -1.58
C VAL A 79 16.33 5.19 -0.90
N ASN A 80 16.80 4.46 0.11
CA ASN A 80 18.08 4.74 0.79
C ASN A 80 18.51 3.48 1.55
N GLU A 81 19.52 3.61 2.43
CA GLU A 81 20.09 2.47 3.16
C GLU A 81 19.12 1.77 4.12
N SER A 82 18.02 2.44 4.50
CA SER A 82 17.14 1.96 5.55
C SER A 82 15.66 1.92 5.16
N ASN A 83 15.28 2.40 3.98
CA ASN A 83 13.86 2.57 3.66
C ASN A 83 13.45 1.94 2.34
N VAL A 84 12.28 1.30 2.38
CA VAL A 84 11.52 0.90 1.20
C VAL A 84 10.32 1.82 1.08
N GLU A 85 10.09 2.36 -0.10
CA GLU A 85 8.92 3.19 -0.41
C GLU A 85 7.95 2.41 -1.28
N ILE A 86 6.68 2.47 -0.91
CA ILE A 86 5.58 1.93 -1.70
C ILE A 86 4.72 3.09 -2.19
N SER A 87 4.41 3.09 -3.49
CA SER A 87 3.48 4.03 -4.10
C SER A 87 2.37 3.25 -4.79
N ALA A 88 1.14 3.77 -4.73
CA ALA A 88 0.00 3.20 -5.42
C ALA A 88 -0.73 4.28 -6.20
N VAL A 89 -1.12 3.97 -7.42
CA VAL A 89 -2.01 4.82 -8.23
C VAL A 89 -3.21 3.96 -8.61
N VAL A 90 -4.40 4.43 -8.24
CA VAL A 90 -5.66 3.72 -8.48
C VAL A 90 -6.57 4.61 -9.32
N ARG A 91 -7.23 4.01 -10.32
CA ARG A 91 -8.13 4.71 -11.24
C ARG A 91 -9.48 4.00 -11.32
N THR A 92 -10.51 4.79 -11.52
CA THR A 92 -11.88 4.30 -11.70
C THR A 92 -12.73 5.30 -12.49
N ARG A 93 -13.89 4.84 -12.97
CA ARG A 93 -15.01 5.71 -13.33
C ARG A 93 -16.13 5.37 -12.36
N ALA A 94 -16.43 6.29 -11.46
CA ALA A 94 -17.38 6.02 -10.39
C ALA A 94 -17.90 7.33 -9.77
N GLN A 95 -18.82 7.18 -8.83
CA GLN A 95 -19.51 8.27 -8.16
C GLN A 95 -18.76 8.84 -6.96
N THR A 96 -17.67 8.19 -6.54
CA THR A 96 -16.82 8.68 -5.45
C THR A 96 -15.36 8.35 -5.71
N GLY A 97 -14.45 8.96 -4.95
CA GLY A 97 -13.01 8.82 -5.15
C GLY A 97 -12.45 7.47 -4.70
N VAL A 98 -11.20 7.22 -5.08
CA VAL A 98 -10.47 5.97 -4.82
C VAL A 98 -9.29 6.15 -3.86
N GLU A 99 -9.36 7.16 -2.98
CA GLU A 99 -8.31 7.42 -2.00
C GLU A 99 -8.14 6.24 -1.04
N MET A 100 -9.25 5.63 -0.61
CA MET A 100 -9.19 4.52 0.34
C MET A 100 -8.56 3.28 -0.30
N GLU A 101 -8.84 3.03 -1.57
CA GLU A 101 -8.22 1.95 -2.32
C GLU A 101 -6.71 2.14 -2.45
N ALA A 102 -6.26 3.36 -2.74
CA ALA A 102 -4.84 3.67 -2.83
C ALA A 102 -4.14 3.54 -1.47
N LEU A 103 -4.75 4.06 -0.40
CA LEU A 103 -4.21 3.97 0.96
C LEU A 103 -4.15 2.53 1.46
N THR A 104 -5.20 1.74 1.20
CA THR A 104 -5.25 0.33 1.58
C THR A 104 -4.17 -0.46 0.84
N ALA A 105 -4.00 -0.21 -0.46
CA ALA A 105 -2.96 -0.83 -1.27
C ALA A 105 -1.57 -0.60 -0.67
N VAL A 106 -1.23 0.64 -0.36
CA VAL A 106 0.05 1.01 0.25
C VAL A 106 0.23 0.33 1.61
N SER A 107 -0.81 0.38 2.44
CA SER A 107 -0.76 -0.18 3.80
C SER A 107 -0.50 -1.68 3.80
N VAL A 108 -1.21 -2.44 2.98
CA VAL A 108 -1.05 -3.89 2.91
C VAL A 108 0.27 -4.27 2.24
N ALA A 109 0.71 -3.51 1.23
CA ALA A 109 2.02 -3.71 0.62
C ALA A 109 3.15 -3.55 1.65
N LEU A 110 3.08 -2.52 2.49
CA LEU A 110 4.05 -2.29 3.57
C LEU A 110 4.01 -3.39 4.63
N LEU A 111 2.81 -3.86 5.01
CA LEU A 111 2.67 -5.01 5.91
C LEU A 111 3.29 -6.28 5.32
N THR A 112 3.19 -6.46 4.02
CA THR A 112 3.80 -7.60 3.31
C THR A 112 5.32 -7.55 3.41
N VAL A 113 5.92 -6.37 3.22
CA VAL A 113 7.36 -6.19 3.41
C VAL A 113 7.77 -6.51 4.84
N TRP A 114 7.01 -6.02 5.83
CA TRP A 114 7.26 -6.32 7.23
C TRP A 114 7.23 -7.84 7.50
N ASP A 115 6.16 -8.50 7.08
CA ASP A 115 6.00 -9.94 7.31
C ASP A 115 7.15 -10.75 6.71
N MET A 116 7.55 -10.40 5.49
CA MET A 116 8.60 -11.16 4.78
C MET A 116 10.01 -10.90 5.32
N THR A 117 10.21 -9.81 6.06
CA THR A 117 11.52 -9.43 6.60
C THR A 117 11.62 -9.53 8.12
N LYS A 118 10.52 -9.85 8.80
CA LYS A 118 10.48 -9.77 10.27
C LYS A 118 11.52 -10.62 10.99
N GLN A 119 11.90 -11.77 10.44
CA GLN A 119 12.91 -12.62 11.07
C GLN A 119 14.29 -11.95 11.15
N TYR A 120 14.58 -10.99 10.26
CA TYR A 120 15.83 -10.25 10.24
C TYR A 120 15.78 -8.98 11.11
N GLU A 121 14.58 -8.52 11.45
CA GLU A 121 14.35 -7.28 12.18
C GLU A 121 14.22 -7.50 13.69
N LYS A 122 13.78 -8.68 14.13
CA LYS A 122 13.59 -8.98 15.55
C LYS A 122 14.92 -8.92 16.30
N ASP A 123 14.90 -8.35 17.51
CA ASP A 123 16.01 -8.44 18.45
C ASP A 123 15.93 -9.75 19.26
N ALA A 124 16.86 -9.94 20.20
CA ALA A 124 16.93 -11.14 21.02
C ALA A 124 15.67 -11.37 21.89
N ALA A 125 14.93 -10.31 22.19
CA ALA A 125 13.68 -10.36 22.97
C ALA A 125 12.44 -10.48 22.09
N GLY A 126 12.61 -10.62 20.76
CA GLY A 126 11.51 -10.72 19.81
C GLY A 126 10.82 -9.41 19.50
N GLN A 127 11.45 -8.27 19.80
CA GLN A 127 10.92 -6.94 19.55
C GLN A 127 11.48 -6.33 18.26
N TYR A 128 10.92 -5.20 17.84
CA TYR A 128 11.24 -4.52 16.59
C TYR A 128 11.75 -3.09 16.87
N PRO A 129 12.97 -2.91 17.38
CA PRO A 129 13.46 -1.58 17.76
C PRO A 129 13.72 -0.64 16.56
N ASP A 130 13.93 -1.20 15.37
CA ASP A 130 14.33 -0.43 14.20
C ASP A 130 13.28 -0.39 13.10
N THR A 131 12.20 -1.15 13.22
CA THR A 131 11.23 -1.35 12.13
C THR A 131 10.01 -0.46 12.34
N THR A 132 9.67 0.35 11.33
CA THR A 132 8.53 1.27 11.45
C THR A 132 7.89 1.50 10.08
N ILE A 133 6.56 1.37 10.02
CA ILE A 133 5.77 1.83 8.87
C ILE A 133 5.37 3.28 9.18
N GLU A 134 5.64 4.18 8.23
CA GLU A 134 5.43 5.61 8.45
C GLU A 134 5.02 6.34 7.17
N ASN A 135 4.45 7.55 7.34
CA ASN A 135 4.11 8.47 6.25
C ASN A 135 3.15 7.92 5.21
N ILE A 136 2.18 7.10 5.61
CA ILE A 136 1.11 6.68 4.69
C ILE A 136 0.17 7.85 4.49
N HIS A 137 0.06 8.33 3.24
CA HIS A 137 -0.76 9.52 2.94
C HIS A 137 -1.16 9.55 1.46
N VAL A 138 -2.18 10.36 1.17
CA VAL A 138 -2.59 10.66 -0.21
C VAL A 138 -1.65 11.72 -0.77
N VAL A 139 -0.98 11.38 -1.86
CA VAL A 139 -0.06 12.29 -2.56
C VAL A 139 -0.80 13.19 -3.53
N LYS A 140 -1.84 12.62 -4.18
CA LYS A 140 -2.56 13.33 -5.24
C LYS A 140 -3.95 12.74 -5.39
N LYS A 141 -4.90 13.60 -5.68
CA LYS A 141 -6.28 13.23 -6.02
C LYS A 141 -6.68 14.02 -7.27
N LEU A 142 -7.31 13.32 -8.22
CA LEU A 142 -7.74 13.91 -9.48
C LEU A 142 -9.14 13.40 -9.82
N LYS A 143 -9.98 14.31 -10.35
CA LYS A 143 -11.26 13.93 -10.95
C LYS A 143 -11.48 14.71 -12.24
N ARG A 144 -12.06 14.07 -13.24
CA ARG A 144 -12.37 14.66 -14.53
C ARG A 144 -13.70 14.15 -15.04
N ALA A 145 -14.50 15.08 -15.56
CA ALA A 145 -15.76 14.75 -16.19
C ALA A 145 -15.58 13.90 -17.46
#